data_5ef3248e3404eac521475d4381138fa6
#
_entry.id   5ef3248e3404eac521475d4381138fa6
#
_cell.length_a   1.000
_cell.length_b   1.000
_cell.length_c   1.000
_cell.angle_alpha   90.00
_cell.angle_beta   90.00
_cell.angle_gamma   90.00
#
_symmetry.space_group_name_H-M   'P 1'
#
loop_
_entity.id
_entity.type
_entity.pdbx_description
1 polymer ?
#
loop_
_entity_poly.entity_id
_entity_poly.type
_entity_poly.pdbx_seq_one_letter_code
_entity_poly.pdbx_strand_id
1 'polypeptide(L)'
;MKLEISRVYKSFEVPVYKQKDEVLPMSKIRIITDSASDISTAEEQKYNILILPFPITIGDKSYMSRVDFDNIGFYKLMEENPNELPKTAQITAFQFDELYKEQFDAGYTDIIFVSINKKGSATHDNAVMAKNEFFEEHPEYAGKGTIQIFDGVGYSGQYGYPVVQAAKMAEEGKKVDEITAYLSDILPKRRIYFGIYGLKYAAKSGRIPSAAALVGDALGVKPIMKIWANEIVTAFKCRGEKKLLAKMADVSAAEMLPGSPYQIVYGCDDVCRDELAAKMTEKVGYAPDDFFQIGAAVASNAGPKVVGVVFTVKDEA
;
A
#
# COMPACT_ATOMS: atom_id res chain seq x y z
N MET A 1 20.09 9.41 19.15
CA MET A 1 19.33 8.20 18.81
C MET A 1 18.01 8.11 19.59
N LYS A 2 17.96 8.17 20.92
CA LYS A 2 16.68 8.22 21.69
C LYS A 2 15.81 9.46 21.43
N LEU A 3 16.37 10.60 21.09
CA LEU A 3 15.63 11.85 20.85
C LEU A 3 14.91 11.89 19.49
N GLU A 4 15.42 11.21 18.48
CA GLU A 4 14.77 11.13 17.16
C GLU A 4 13.60 10.14 17.15
N ILE A 5 13.74 9.05 17.90
CA ILE A 5 12.65 8.06 18.05
C ILE A 5 11.43 8.72 18.72
N SER A 6 11.66 9.53 19.76
CA SER A 6 10.57 10.24 20.45
C SER A 6 9.86 11.29 19.55
N ARG A 7 10.54 11.81 18.53
CA ARG A 7 9.94 12.76 17.58
C ARG A 7 9.01 12.08 16.57
N VAL A 8 9.36 10.86 16.15
CA VAL A 8 8.53 10.07 15.24
C VAL A 8 7.24 9.63 15.95
N TYR A 9 7.32 9.20 17.23
CA TYR A 9 6.15 8.72 17.96
C TYR A 9 5.29 9.81 18.60
N LYS A 10 5.85 10.99 18.95
CA LYS A 10 5.04 12.12 19.39
C LYS A 10 4.07 12.65 18.33
N SER A 11 4.34 12.41 17.05
CA SER A 11 3.42 12.77 15.96
C SER A 11 2.30 11.75 15.75
N PHE A 12 2.35 10.58 16.41
CA PHE A 12 1.23 9.64 16.52
C PHE A 12 0.25 10.03 17.66
N GLU A 13 0.30 11.26 18.16
CA GLU A 13 -0.85 11.77 18.92
C GLU A 13 -2.07 11.60 18.02
N VAL A 14 -2.82 10.53 18.27
CA VAL A 14 -4.14 10.31 17.69
C VAL A 14 -4.88 11.61 17.93
N PRO A 15 -5.36 12.32 16.89
CA PRO A 15 -6.18 13.50 17.12
C PRO A 15 -7.32 13.05 18.01
N VAL A 16 -7.34 13.51 19.26
CA VAL A 16 -8.49 13.35 20.14
C VAL A 16 -9.57 14.26 19.55
N TYR A 17 -10.26 13.75 18.53
CA TYR A 17 -11.47 14.40 18.04
C TYR A 17 -12.46 14.38 19.21
N LYS A 18 -12.78 15.55 19.74
CA LYS A 18 -13.93 15.73 20.62
C LYS A 18 -15.17 15.32 19.83
N GLN A 19 -15.49 14.02 19.89
CA GLN A 19 -16.81 13.54 19.49
C GLN A 19 -17.84 14.13 20.47
N LYS A 20 -18.92 14.64 19.90
CA LYS A 20 -20.16 14.86 20.63
C LYS A 20 -20.60 13.52 21.23
N ASP A 21 -21.01 13.57 22.49
CA ASP A 21 -21.42 12.50 23.38
C ASP A 21 -22.39 11.46 22.75
N GLU A 22 -21.86 10.56 21.94
CA GLU A 22 -22.37 9.21 21.77
C GLU A 22 -21.18 8.29 21.92
N VAL A 23 -21.11 7.60 23.06
CA VAL A 23 -20.14 6.55 23.33
C VAL A 23 -20.50 5.37 22.42
N LEU A 24 -20.07 5.42 21.17
CA LEU A 24 -20.00 4.22 20.34
C LEU A 24 -19.04 3.26 21.06
N PRO A 25 -19.40 1.98 21.22
CA PRO A 25 -18.48 1.01 21.81
C PRO A 25 -17.20 1.06 20.98
N MET A 26 -16.08 1.41 21.62
CA MET A 26 -14.78 1.43 20.95
C MET A 26 -14.56 0.08 20.28
N SER A 27 -14.31 0.09 18.97
CA SER A 27 -13.93 -1.12 18.23
C SER A 27 -12.74 -1.77 18.95
N LYS A 28 -12.88 -3.02 19.33
CA LYS A 28 -11.80 -3.79 19.93
C LYS A 28 -10.75 -4.18 18.91
N ILE A 29 -11.06 -4.05 17.63
CA ILE A 29 -10.20 -4.43 16.49
C ILE A 29 -9.47 -3.19 15.99
N ARG A 30 -8.14 -3.27 15.89
CA ARG A 30 -7.29 -2.26 15.28
C ARG A 30 -6.81 -2.73 13.92
N ILE A 31 -7.20 -2.03 12.87
CA ILE A 31 -6.69 -2.26 11.52
C ILE A 31 -5.46 -1.37 11.31
N ILE A 32 -4.35 -2.00 10.95
CA ILE A 32 -3.04 -1.36 10.74
C ILE A 32 -2.50 -1.75 9.37
N THR A 33 -1.86 -0.81 8.71
CA THR A 33 -1.11 -1.04 7.48
C THR A 33 0.11 -0.13 7.42
N ASP A 34 0.88 -0.20 6.34
CA ASP A 34 1.98 0.71 6.08
C ASP A 34 1.66 1.71 4.95
N SER A 35 2.50 2.74 4.81
CA SER A 35 2.25 3.84 3.88
C SER A 35 2.38 3.49 2.40
N ALA A 36 2.80 2.27 2.04
CA ALA A 36 2.77 1.80 0.65
C ALA A 36 1.38 1.25 0.23
N SER A 37 0.40 1.23 1.15
CA SER A 37 -1.01 0.96 0.85
C SER A 37 -1.66 2.07 0.03
N ASP A 38 -1.09 3.28 0.08
CA ASP A 38 -1.56 4.48 -0.60
C ASP A 38 -3.04 4.84 -0.29
N ILE A 39 -3.55 4.40 0.86
CA ILE A 39 -4.87 4.74 1.35
C ILE A 39 -4.93 6.26 1.58
N SER A 40 -6.01 6.88 1.13
CA SER A 40 -6.19 8.33 1.28
C SER A 40 -6.33 8.74 2.76
N THR A 41 -5.91 9.98 3.07
CA THR A 41 -6.07 10.53 4.44
C THR A 41 -7.56 10.57 4.85
N ALA A 42 -8.45 10.76 3.89
CA ALA A 42 -9.89 10.77 4.15
C ALA A 42 -10.39 9.39 4.61
N GLU A 43 -9.95 8.30 3.97
CA GLU A 43 -10.32 6.93 4.36
C GLU A 43 -9.61 6.50 5.64
N GLU A 44 -8.33 6.84 5.80
CA GLU A 44 -7.57 6.62 7.04
C GLU A 44 -8.32 7.19 8.25
N GLN A 45 -8.76 8.44 8.17
CA GLN A 45 -9.52 9.11 9.23
C GLN A 45 -10.93 8.53 9.40
N LYS A 46 -11.64 8.31 8.28
CA LYS A 46 -13.02 7.85 8.30
C LYS A 46 -13.16 6.47 8.94
N TYR A 47 -12.25 5.56 8.67
CA TYR A 47 -12.30 4.16 9.12
C TYR A 47 -11.28 3.86 10.22
N ASN A 48 -10.68 4.89 10.82
CA ASN A 48 -9.72 4.77 11.91
C ASN A 48 -8.60 3.75 11.61
N ILE A 49 -8.06 3.77 10.39
CA ILE A 49 -6.94 2.91 9.98
C ILE A 49 -5.65 3.52 10.51
N LEU A 50 -4.77 2.74 11.13
CA LEU A 50 -3.45 3.20 11.51
C LEU A 50 -2.46 2.91 10.38
N ILE A 51 -1.86 3.95 9.80
CA ILE A 51 -0.91 3.80 8.68
C ILE A 51 0.50 4.14 9.16
N LEU A 52 1.38 3.13 9.15
CA LEU A 52 2.77 3.29 9.56
C LEU A 52 3.59 3.94 8.44
N PRO A 53 4.25 5.08 8.69
CA PRO A 53 5.05 5.75 7.68
C PRO A 53 6.36 5.03 7.39
N PHE A 54 6.74 4.92 6.11
CA PHE A 54 8.09 4.49 5.73
C PHE A 54 9.09 5.64 5.85
N PRO A 55 10.30 5.37 6.39
CA PRO A 55 11.42 6.29 6.28
C PRO A 55 11.87 6.42 4.82
N ILE A 56 12.09 7.65 4.37
CA ILE A 56 12.56 7.99 3.01
C ILE A 56 13.83 8.81 3.13
N THR A 57 14.86 8.49 2.34
CA THR A 57 16.10 9.27 2.26
C THR A 57 16.28 9.78 0.84
N ILE A 58 16.56 11.07 0.68
CA ILE A 58 16.92 11.75 -0.57
C ILE A 58 18.24 12.48 -0.33
N GLY A 59 19.31 12.08 -1.00
CA GLY A 59 20.65 12.56 -0.69
C GLY A 59 21.01 12.27 0.77
N ASP A 60 21.36 13.30 1.53
CA ASP A 60 21.71 13.23 2.96
C ASP A 60 20.53 13.53 3.90
N LYS A 61 19.32 13.76 3.36
CA LYS A 61 18.13 14.12 4.15
C LYS A 61 17.23 12.92 4.33
N SER A 62 16.74 12.74 5.57
CA SER A 62 15.78 11.72 5.93
C SER A 62 14.42 12.34 6.25
N TYR A 63 13.37 11.68 5.83
CA TYR A 63 11.97 12.08 5.95
C TYR A 63 11.12 10.89 6.36
N MET A 64 9.95 11.17 6.91
CA MET A 64 8.90 10.18 7.15
C MET A 64 7.74 10.42 6.17
N SER A 65 7.41 9.40 5.37
CA SER A 65 6.28 9.48 4.43
C SER A 65 4.98 9.81 5.17
N ARG A 66 4.11 10.62 4.57
CA ARG A 66 2.82 11.08 5.14
C ARG A 66 2.93 12.01 6.36
N VAL A 67 4.13 12.20 6.92
CA VAL A 67 4.39 13.09 8.07
C VAL A 67 5.07 14.37 7.62
N ASP A 68 6.17 14.25 6.89
CA ASP A 68 6.96 15.42 6.46
C ASP A 68 6.46 16.01 5.15
N PHE A 69 5.66 15.27 4.38
CA PHE A 69 5.07 15.68 3.11
C PHE A 69 3.87 14.81 2.74
N ASP A 70 2.99 15.35 1.91
CA ASP A 70 1.98 14.61 1.17
C ASP A 70 2.56 14.07 -0.17
N ASN A 71 1.75 13.36 -0.96
CA ASN A 71 2.20 12.79 -2.22
C ASN A 71 2.70 13.86 -3.21
N ILE A 72 2.02 14.99 -3.30
CA ILE A 72 2.39 16.08 -4.21
C ILE A 72 3.68 16.74 -3.75
N GLY A 73 3.85 16.97 -2.45
CA GLY A 73 5.09 17.48 -1.87
C GLY A 73 6.26 16.54 -2.15
N PHE A 74 6.05 15.21 -2.07
CA PHE A 74 7.08 14.25 -2.41
C PHE A 74 7.48 14.29 -3.90
N TYR A 75 6.50 14.39 -4.81
CA TYR A 75 6.80 14.50 -6.25
C TYR A 75 7.63 15.76 -6.56
N LYS A 76 7.32 16.89 -5.92
CA LYS A 76 8.14 18.11 -6.04
C LYS A 76 9.56 17.90 -5.52
N LEU A 77 9.73 17.24 -4.37
CA LEU A 77 11.05 16.86 -3.85
C LEU A 77 11.85 16.02 -4.85
N MET A 78 11.20 15.07 -5.55
CA MET A 78 11.86 14.28 -6.60
C MET A 78 12.26 15.13 -7.81
N GLU A 79 11.44 16.10 -8.20
CA GLU A 79 11.73 17.05 -9.30
C GLU A 79 12.87 18.01 -8.94
N GLU A 80 12.91 18.51 -7.72
CA GLU A 80 13.97 19.40 -7.20
C GLU A 80 15.31 18.68 -7.03
N ASN A 81 15.29 17.35 -6.91
CA ASN A 81 16.49 16.51 -6.71
C ASN A 81 16.62 15.44 -7.82
N PRO A 82 16.72 15.82 -9.11
CA PRO A 82 16.62 14.88 -10.23
C PRO A 82 17.76 13.86 -10.34
N ASN A 83 18.89 14.15 -9.67
CA ASN A 83 20.07 13.30 -9.63
C ASN A 83 20.10 12.38 -8.39
N GLU A 84 19.27 12.67 -7.39
CA GLU A 84 19.17 11.90 -6.15
C GLU A 84 17.99 10.95 -6.23
N LEU A 85 18.27 9.65 -6.18
CA LEU A 85 17.20 8.65 -6.16
C LEU A 85 16.75 8.39 -4.73
N PRO A 86 15.46 8.59 -4.41
CA PRO A 86 14.94 8.30 -3.09
C PRO A 86 15.21 6.84 -2.70
N LYS A 87 15.47 6.59 -1.42
CA LYS A 87 15.61 5.26 -0.84
C LYS A 87 14.60 5.10 0.28
N THR A 88 14.03 3.91 0.40
CA THR A 88 13.10 3.53 1.48
C THR A 88 13.79 2.62 2.47
N ALA A 89 13.45 2.71 3.75
CA ALA A 89 13.84 1.75 4.76
C ALA A 89 12.60 1.02 5.32
N GLN A 90 12.78 -0.24 5.76
CA GLN A 90 11.72 -1.02 6.37
C GLN A 90 11.37 -0.52 7.79
N ILE A 91 10.18 -0.85 8.26
CA ILE A 91 9.79 -0.73 9.66
C ILE A 91 10.45 -1.90 10.41
N THR A 92 11.07 -1.61 11.56
CA THR A 92 11.86 -2.59 12.33
C THR A 92 10.99 -3.39 13.30
N ALA A 93 11.49 -4.56 13.75
CA ALA A 93 10.81 -5.37 14.77
C ALA A 93 10.61 -4.60 16.08
N PHE A 94 11.60 -3.81 16.50
CA PHE A 94 11.49 -2.94 17.68
C PHE A 94 10.32 -1.93 17.56
N GLN A 95 10.12 -1.35 16.36
CA GLN A 95 9.01 -0.43 16.13
C GLN A 95 7.65 -1.15 16.18
N PHE A 96 7.58 -2.40 15.74
CA PHE A 96 6.38 -3.21 15.86
C PHE A 96 6.08 -3.62 17.29
N ASP A 97 7.11 -3.95 18.09
CA ASP A 97 6.94 -4.26 19.50
C ASP A 97 6.32 -3.09 20.25
N GLU A 98 6.91 -1.90 20.15
CA GLU A 98 6.37 -0.67 20.73
C GLU A 98 4.95 -0.36 20.25
N LEU A 99 4.69 -0.57 18.94
CA LEU A 99 3.37 -0.39 18.35
C LEU A 99 2.32 -1.31 18.97
N TYR A 100 2.62 -2.61 19.09
CA TYR A 100 1.66 -3.57 19.67
C TYR A 100 1.34 -3.21 21.12
N LYS A 101 2.35 -2.85 21.89
CA LYS A 101 2.19 -2.37 23.25
C LYS A 101 1.28 -1.14 23.32
N GLU A 102 1.53 -0.12 22.52
CA GLU A 102 0.69 1.08 22.44
C GLU A 102 -0.77 0.75 22.11
N GLN A 103 -1.03 -0.20 21.19
CA GLN A 103 -2.40 -0.55 20.83
C GLN A 103 -3.11 -1.33 21.95
N PHE A 104 -2.43 -2.24 22.64
CA PHE A 104 -3.00 -2.93 23.80
C PHE A 104 -3.25 -1.96 24.95
N ASP A 105 -2.34 -1.01 25.23
CA ASP A 105 -2.50 0.04 26.24
C ASP A 105 -3.69 0.97 25.90
N ALA A 106 -3.96 1.21 24.61
CA ALA A 106 -5.13 1.95 24.14
C ALA A 106 -6.44 1.15 24.20
N GLY A 107 -6.39 -0.11 24.67
CA GLY A 107 -7.56 -0.95 24.93
C GLY A 107 -8.04 -1.76 23.73
N TYR A 108 -7.28 -1.82 22.62
CA TYR A 108 -7.56 -2.76 21.55
C TYR A 108 -7.24 -4.18 22.01
N THR A 109 -8.07 -5.14 21.57
CA THR A 109 -7.87 -6.57 21.91
C THR A 109 -7.37 -7.36 20.71
N ASP A 110 -7.66 -6.91 19.50
CA ASP A 110 -7.30 -7.60 18.27
C ASP A 110 -6.62 -6.63 17.31
N ILE A 111 -5.37 -6.93 16.97
CA ILE A 111 -4.55 -6.15 16.06
C ILE A 111 -4.46 -6.91 14.75
N ILE A 112 -4.87 -6.30 13.64
CA ILE A 112 -4.72 -6.84 12.29
C ILE A 112 -3.79 -5.93 11.51
N PHE A 113 -2.61 -6.42 11.15
CA PHE A 113 -1.64 -5.72 10.32
C PHE A 113 -1.57 -6.35 8.92
N VAL A 114 -1.77 -5.55 7.88
CA VAL A 114 -1.58 -5.94 6.49
C VAL A 114 -0.38 -5.17 5.93
N SER A 115 0.69 -5.87 5.61
CA SER A 115 1.95 -5.28 5.15
C SER A 115 2.00 -5.12 3.63
N ILE A 116 2.90 -4.26 3.17
CA ILE A 116 3.43 -4.31 1.81
C ILE A 116 3.94 -5.74 1.48
N ASN A 117 4.02 -6.07 0.18
CA ASN A 117 4.60 -7.31 -0.35
C ASN A 117 5.90 -7.72 0.38
N LYS A 118 5.90 -8.89 1.01
CA LYS A 118 7.02 -9.40 1.81
C LYS A 118 8.31 -9.63 1.01
N LYS A 119 8.23 -9.89 -0.30
CA LYS A 119 9.44 -9.96 -1.16
C LYS A 119 10.01 -8.59 -1.50
N GLY A 120 9.23 -7.51 -1.34
CA GLY A 120 9.66 -6.15 -1.61
C GLY A 120 10.22 -5.40 -0.42
N SER A 121 9.90 -5.85 0.81
CA SER A 121 10.33 -5.22 2.07
C SER A 121 10.37 -6.22 3.21
N ALA A 122 11.37 -6.13 4.08
CA ALA A 122 11.43 -6.92 5.30
C ALA A 122 10.43 -6.47 6.40
N THR A 123 9.58 -5.49 6.12
CA THR A 123 8.55 -4.99 7.06
C THR A 123 7.63 -6.11 7.54
N HIS A 124 7.19 -7.00 6.63
CA HIS A 124 6.37 -8.15 6.99
C HIS A 124 7.08 -9.08 7.99
N ASP A 125 8.31 -9.46 7.67
CA ASP A 125 9.09 -10.41 8.50
C ASP A 125 9.42 -9.79 9.87
N ASN A 126 9.70 -8.49 9.92
CA ASN A 126 9.90 -7.76 11.17
C ASN A 126 8.63 -7.73 12.05
N ALA A 127 7.46 -7.55 11.43
CA ALA A 127 6.18 -7.61 12.15
C ALA A 127 5.93 -9.01 12.72
N VAL A 128 6.22 -10.06 11.94
CA VAL A 128 6.09 -11.46 12.38
C VAL A 128 7.08 -11.76 13.52
N MET A 129 8.33 -11.30 13.41
CA MET A 129 9.35 -11.47 14.44
C MET A 129 8.87 -10.83 15.77
N ALA A 130 8.49 -9.56 15.74
CA ALA A 130 7.98 -8.87 16.92
C ALA A 130 6.76 -9.58 17.53
N LYS A 131 5.79 -10.00 16.70
CA LYS A 131 4.61 -10.75 17.17
C LYS A 131 5.00 -12.02 17.93
N ASN A 132 5.97 -12.79 17.40
CA ASN A 132 6.35 -14.09 17.99
C ASN A 132 6.98 -13.94 19.36
N GLU A 133 7.67 -12.86 19.63
CA GLU A 133 8.36 -12.56 20.89
C GLU A 133 7.48 -11.77 21.87
N PHE A 134 6.49 -11.02 21.35
CA PHE A 134 5.71 -10.03 22.08
C PHE A 134 5.10 -10.52 23.42
N PHE A 135 4.39 -11.63 23.41
CA PHE A 135 3.70 -12.12 24.61
C PHE A 135 4.65 -12.79 25.62
N GLU A 136 5.86 -13.18 25.21
CA GLU A 136 6.92 -13.64 26.11
C GLU A 136 7.62 -12.45 26.79
N GLU A 137 7.89 -11.39 26.02
CA GLU A 137 8.52 -10.18 26.51
C GLU A 137 7.55 -9.28 27.33
N HIS A 138 6.26 -9.35 27.02
CA HIS A 138 5.19 -8.58 27.65
C HIS A 138 4.08 -9.48 28.21
N PRO A 139 4.37 -10.28 29.27
CA PRO A 139 3.42 -11.23 29.85
C PRO A 139 2.13 -10.59 30.39
N GLU A 140 2.16 -9.28 30.68
CA GLU A 140 0.98 -8.51 31.08
C GLU A 140 -0.12 -8.46 30.02
N TYR A 141 0.20 -8.69 28.73
CA TYR A 141 -0.78 -8.75 27.63
C TYR A 141 -1.18 -10.16 27.28
N ALA A 142 -0.55 -11.19 27.83
CA ALA A 142 -0.88 -12.58 27.54
C ALA A 142 -2.36 -12.87 27.84
N GLY A 143 -3.06 -13.42 26.86
CA GLY A 143 -4.49 -13.73 26.93
C GLY A 143 -5.43 -12.51 26.86
N LYS A 144 -4.91 -11.29 26.66
CA LYS A 144 -5.74 -10.08 26.51
C LYS A 144 -6.16 -9.81 25.06
N GLY A 145 -5.52 -10.45 24.09
CA GLY A 145 -5.88 -10.24 22.71
C GLY A 145 -5.03 -11.03 21.72
N THR A 146 -5.17 -10.68 20.44
CA THR A 146 -4.49 -11.33 19.31
C THR A 146 -3.78 -10.35 18.41
N ILE A 147 -2.71 -10.81 17.74
CA ILE A 147 -2.02 -10.08 16.68
C ILE A 147 -2.07 -10.95 15.42
N GLN A 148 -2.69 -10.46 14.37
CA GLN A 148 -2.81 -11.11 13.06
C GLN A 148 -2.04 -10.31 12.01
N ILE A 149 -1.17 -11.00 11.25
CA ILE A 149 -0.30 -10.35 10.25
C ILE A 149 -0.55 -10.99 8.90
N PHE A 150 -0.81 -10.16 7.90
CA PHE A 150 -1.06 -10.56 6.52
C PHE A 150 -0.02 -9.96 5.58
N ASP A 151 0.49 -10.76 4.66
CA ASP A 151 1.21 -10.28 3.50
C ASP A 151 0.21 -9.69 2.50
N GLY A 152 0.35 -8.41 2.16
CA GLY A 152 -0.49 -7.74 1.18
C GLY A 152 -0.29 -8.23 -0.27
N VAL A 153 0.71 -9.09 -0.50
CA VAL A 153 1.05 -9.73 -1.79
C VAL A 153 1.35 -8.72 -2.93
N GLY A 154 1.24 -7.43 -2.65
CA GLY A 154 1.33 -6.37 -3.63
C GLY A 154 1.70 -5.00 -3.08
N TYR A 155 1.30 -3.97 -3.81
CA TYR A 155 1.61 -2.57 -3.54
C TYR A 155 0.37 -1.71 -3.79
N SER A 156 0.32 -0.53 -3.14
CA SER A 156 -0.74 0.46 -3.37
C SER A 156 -2.15 -0.12 -3.18
N GLY A 157 -3.11 0.28 -3.97
CA GLY A 157 -4.49 -0.21 -3.92
C GLY A 157 -4.66 -1.73 -4.06
N GLN A 158 -3.61 -2.48 -4.44
CA GLN A 158 -3.70 -3.94 -4.51
C GLN A 158 -4.00 -4.54 -3.13
N TYR A 159 -3.40 -4.03 -2.06
CA TYR A 159 -3.74 -4.40 -0.68
C TYR A 159 -4.42 -3.26 0.10
N GLY A 160 -4.21 -2.01 -0.31
CA GLY A 160 -4.86 -0.85 0.32
C GLY A 160 -6.38 -0.96 0.30
N TYR A 161 -6.97 -1.32 -0.85
CA TYR A 161 -8.41 -1.53 -0.95
C TYR A 161 -8.93 -2.63 -0.02
N PRO A 162 -8.38 -3.85 0.04
CA PRO A 162 -8.73 -4.84 1.06
C PRO A 162 -8.61 -4.35 2.51
N VAL A 163 -7.60 -3.55 2.82
CA VAL A 163 -7.45 -2.94 4.16
C VAL A 163 -8.60 -2.00 4.48
N VAL A 164 -9.00 -1.15 3.55
CA VAL A 164 -10.17 -0.26 3.71
C VAL A 164 -11.44 -1.07 3.92
N GLN A 165 -11.66 -2.16 3.17
CA GLN A 165 -12.81 -3.03 3.37
C GLN A 165 -12.79 -3.73 4.74
N ALA A 166 -11.61 -4.22 5.19
CA ALA A 166 -11.44 -4.80 6.52
C ALA A 166 -11.77 -3.78 7.64
N ALA A 167 -11.37 -2.53 7.46
CA ALA A 167 -11.69 -1.46 8.41
C ALA A 167 -13.19 -1.12 8.42
N LYS A 168 -13.85 -1.10 7.26
CA LYS A 168 -15.32 -0.98 7.16
C LYS A 168 -16.03 -2.13 7.91
N MET A 169 -15.56 -3.36 7.71
CA MET A 169 -16.11 -4.53 8.43
C MET A 169 -15.95 -4.39 9.94
N ALA A 170 -14.80 -3.88 10.42
CA ALA A 170 -14.57 -3.63 11.84
C ALA A 170 -15.53 -2.55 12.40
N GLU A 171 -15.75 -1.46 11.66
CA GLU A 171 -16.71 -0.40 12.00
C GLU A 171 -18.17 -0.92 12.03
N GLU A 172 -18.51 -1.83 11.13
CA GLU A 172 -19.81 -2.52 11.11
C GLU A 172 -19.97 -3.56 12.23
N GLY A 173 -18.97 -3.74 13.08
CA GLY A 173 -19.02 -4.68 14.21
C GLY A 173 -18.80 -6.14 13.84
N LYS A 174 -18.20 -6.42 12.68
CA LYS A 174 -17.79 -7.78 12.31
C LYS A 174 -16.74 -8.31 13.27
N LYS A 175 -16.77 -9.62 13.48
CA LYS A 175 -15.79 -10.30 14.34
C LYS A 175 -14.44 -10.41 13.65
N VAL A 176 -13.38 -10.53 14.46
CA VAL A 176 -12.01 -10.70 13.95
C VAL A 176 -11.88 -11.87 12.98
N ASP A 177 -12.55 -12.99 13.24
CA ASP A 177 -12.51 -14.17 12.37
C ASP A 177 -13.14 -13.92 10.99
N GLU A 178 -14.20 -13.11 10.91
CA GLU A 178 -14.83 -12.73 9.62
C GLU A 178 -13.88 -11.85 8.80
N ILE A 179 -13.20 -10.89 9.46
CA ILE A 179 -12.26 -9.98 8.82
C ILE A 179 -11.01 -10.72 8.35
N THR A 180 -10.45 -11.60 9.18
CA THR A 180 -9.27 -12.39 8.82
C THR A 180 -9.56 -13.40 7.72
N ALA A 181 -10.75 -14.01 7.72
CA ALA A 181 -11.22 -14.87 6.63
C ALA A 181 -11.34 -14.09 5.32
N TYR A 182 -11.93 -12.88 5.35
CA TYR A 182 -11.99 -12.00 4.19
C TYR A 182 -10.59 -11.66 3.64
N LEU A 183 -9.66 -11.21 4.51
CA LEU A 183 -8.30 -10.87 4.09
C LEU A 183 -7.55 -12.07 3.51
N SER A 184 -7.68 -13.25 4.14
CA SER A 184 -7.07 -14.50 3.67
C SER A 184 -7.58 -14.92 2.30
N ASP A 185 -8.85 -14.70 2.01
CA ASP A 185 -9.46 -15.01 0.72
C ASP A 185 -9.08 -14.00 -0.37
N ILE A 186 -9.21 -12.71 -0.06
CA ILE A 186 -9.12 -11.67 -1.09
C ILE A 186 -7.69 -11.32 -1.50
N LEU A 187 -6.73 -11.23 -0.56
CA LEU A 187 -5.37 -10.77 -0.85
C LEU A 187 -4.67 -11.60 -1.94
N PRO A 188 -4.71 -12.95 -1.94
CA PRO A 188 -4.11 -13.74 -3.00
C PRO A 188 -4.78 -13.59 -4.38
N LYS A 189 -6.04 -13.15 -4.42
CA LYS A 189 -6.82 -12.97 -5.66
C LYS A 189 -6.63 -11.60 -6.29
N ARG A 190 -5.97 -10.66 -5.61
CA ARG A 190 -5.73 -9.32 -6.15
C ARG A 190 -4.62 -9.31 -7.17
N ARG A 191 -4.84 -8.62 -8.28
CA ARG A 191 -3.87 -8.43 -9.38
C ARG A 191 -3.74 -6.97 -9.71
N ILE A 192 -2.58 -6.59 -10.24
CA ILE A 192 -2.37 -5.27 -10.81
C ILE A 192 -1.61 -5.40 -12.13
N TYR A 193 -2.10 -4.71 -13.15
CA TYR A 193 -1.32 -4.32 -14.32
C TYR A 193 -0.99 -2.84 -14.22
N PHE A 194 0.27 -2.47 -14.41
CA PHE A 194 0.70 -1.07 -14.32
C PHE A 194 1.80 -0.73 -15.32
N GLY A 195 1.77 0.51 -15.81
CA GLY A 195 2.79 1.08 -16.65
C GLY A 195 3.78 1.91 -15.86
N ILE A 196 5.08 1.75 -16.13
CA ILE A 196 6.16 2.53 -15.54
C ILE A 196 6.73 3.45 -16.60
N TYR A 197 6.87 4.74 -16.24
CA TYR A 197 7.47 5.76 -17.10
C TYR A 197 8.88 6.14 -16.64
N GLY A 198 9.17 5.94 -15.37
CA GLY A 198 10.45 6.25 -14.74
C GLY A 198 11.37 5.03 -14.60
N LEU A 199 11.78 4.39 -15.71
CA LEU A 199 12.61 3.16 -15.69
C LEU A 199 13.89 3.31 -14.86
N LYS A 200 14.47 4.51 -14.73
CA LYS A 200 15.65 4.76 -13.90
C LYS A 200 15.42 4.43 -12.41
N TYR A 201 14.23 4.75 -11.88
CA TYR A 201 13.87 4.45 -10.49
C TYR A 201 13.68 2.94 -10.32
N ALA A 202 12.89 2.35 -11.20
CA ALA A 202 12.60 0.91 -11.18
C ALA A 202 13.87 0.04 -11.27
N ALA A 203 14.79 0.38 -12.18
CA ALA A 203 16.04 -0.35 -12.38
C ALA A 203 16.97 -0.29 -11.17
N LYS A 204 17.06 0.88 -10.49
CA LYS A 204 17.94 1.06 -9.34
C LYS A 204 17.34 0.60 -8.03
N SER A 205 16.02 0.48 -7.94
CA SER A 205 15.35 0.06 -6.70
C SER A 205 15.67 -1.38 -6.30
N GLY A 206 15.97 -2.25 -7.26
CA GLY A 206 16.13 -3.69 -7.06
C GLY A 206 14.83 -4.45 -6.82
N ARG A 207 13.68 -3.77 -6.74
CA ARG A 207 12.35 -4.38 -6.52
C ARG A 207 11.69 -4.80 -7.83
N ILE A 208 12.15 -4.26 -8.96
CA ILE A 208 11.67 -4.58 -10.31
C ILE A 208 12.84 -5.06 -11.16
N PRO A 209 13.33 -6.30 -10.97
CA PRO A 209 14.55 -6.80 -11.62
C PRO A 209 14.51 -6.71 -13.15
N SER A 210 13.33 -6.96 -13.75
CA SER A 210 13.13 -6.88 -15.20
C SER A 210 13.25 -5.45 -15.77
N ALA A 211 13.13 -4.40 -14.93
CA ALA A 211 13.25 -3.02 -15.40
C ALA A 211 14.70 -2.67 -15.78
N ALA A 212 15.71 -3.29 -15.17
CA ALA A 212 17.11 -3.08 -15.50
C ALA A 212 17.42 -3.47 -16.97
N ALA A 213 16.81 -4.53 -17.47
CA ALA A 213 16.94 -4.96 -18.86
C ALA A 213 16.26 -4.03 -19.86
N LEU A 214 15.38 -3.13 -19.40
CA LEU A 214 14.62 -2.22 -20.27
C LEU A 214 15.26 -0.83 -20.41
N VAL A 215 16.22 -0.49 -19.56
CA VAL A 215 16.88 0.84 -19.54
C VAL A 215 17.69 1.12 -20.82
N GLY A 216 18.16 0.06 -21.49
CA GLY A 216 18.92 0.16 -22.74
C GLY A 216 18.10 -0.06 -24.02
N ASP A 217 16.86 -0.52 -23.90
CA ASP A 217 16.03 -0.86 -25.06
C ASP A 217 15.36 0.36 -25.67
N ALA A 218 15.39 0.41 -26.97
CA ALA A 218 14.84 1.37 -27.95
C ALA A 218 13.90 2.48 -27.43
N LEU A 219 14.18 3.71 -27.83
CA LEU A 219 13.35 4.90 -27.67
C LEU A 219 11.84 4.59 -27.78
N GLY A 220 11.09 4.92 -26.72
CA GLY A 220 9.62 4.89 -26.73
C GLY A 220 8.96 3.58 -26.33
N VAL A 221 9.71 2.55 -25.94
CA VAL A 221 9.13 1.35 -25.34
C VAL A 221 8.69 1.61 -23.91
N LYS A 222 7.43 1.31 -23.60
CA LYS A 222 6.82 1.41 -22.25
C LYS A 222 6.36 0.02 -21.82
N PRO A 223 6.90 -0.53 -20.73
CA PRO A 223 6.48 -1.83 -20.24
C PRO A 223 5.15 -1.73 -19.49
N ILE A 224 4.32 -2.76 -19.65
CA ILE A 224 3.25 -3.08 -18.72
C ILE A 224 3.77 -4.18 -17.82
N MET A 225 3.81 -3.88 -16.53
CA MET A 225 4.21 -4.81 -15.48
C MET A 225 2.97 -5.49 -14.89
N LYS A 226 3.14 -6.68 -14.37
CA LYS A 226 2.13 -7.41 -13.60
C LYS A 226 2.71 -7.78 -12.24
N ILE A 227 1.91 -7.64 -11.19
CA ILE A 227 2.24 -8.18 -9.86
C ILE A 227 1.31 -9.34 -9.59
N TRP A 228 1.90 -10.50 -9.33
CA TRP A 228 1.23 -11.73 -8.97
C TRP A 228 2.12 -12.61 -8.10
N ALA A 229 1.55 -13.23 -7.08
CA ALA A 229 2.24 -14.15 -6.19
C ALA A 229 3.57 -13.57 -5.64
N ASN A 230 3.54 -12.31 -5.22
CA ASN A 230 4.69 -11.55 -4.74
C ASN A 230 5.77 -11.21 -5.80
N GLU A 231 5.56 -11.56 -7.07
CA GLU A 231 6.52 -11.29 -8.14
C GLU A 231 6.08 -10.11 -9.01
N ILE A 232 7.07 -9.29 -9.42
CA ILE A 232 6.88 -8.22 -10.39
C ILE A 232 7.52 -8.66 -11.71
N VAL A 233 6.69 -8.86 -12.72
CA VAL A 233 7.15 -9.33 -14.04
C VAL A 233 6.74 -8.39 -15.17
N THR A 234 7.52 -8.33 -16.24
CA THR A 234 7.12 -7.63 -17.46
C THR A 234 6.10 -8.49 -18.21
N ALA A 235 4.85 -8.03 -18.27
CA ALA A 235 3.79 -8.73 -18.98
C ALA A 235 3.78 -8.39 -20.48
N PHE A 236 3.91 -7.10 -20.82
CA PHE A 236 3.87 -6.62 -22.19
C PHE A 236 4.85 -5.48 -22.41
N LYS A 237 5.27 -5.27 -23.67
CA LYS A 237 6.02 -4.09 -24.11
C LYS A 237 5.19 -3.35 -25.15
N CYS A 238 4.88 -2.07 -24.92
CA CYS A 238 4.10 -1.21 -25.81
C CYS A 238 4.96 -0.07 -26.36
N ARG A 239 4.62 0.44 -27.53
CA ARG A 239 5.18 1.70 -28.04
C ARG A 239 4.13 2.80 -27.99
N GLY A 240 4.42 3.83 -27.20
CA GLY A 240 3.51 4.97 -27.01
C GLY A 240 2.44 4.72 -25.93
N GLU A 241 1.99 5.82 -25.31
CA GLU A 241 1.10 5.83 -24.17
C GLU A 241 -0.31 5.31 -24.47
N LYS A 242 -0.89 5.78 -25.59
CA LYS A 242 -2.24 5.34 -25.99
C LYS A 242 -2.33 3.82 -26.16
N LYS A 243 -1.29 3.20 -26.75
CA LYS A 243 -1.25 1.73 -26.91
C LYS A 243 -1.06 1.02 -25.55
N LEU A 244 -0.29 1.62 -24.63
CA LEU A 244 -0.09 1.09 -23.30
C LEU A 244 -1.41 1.07 -22.53
N LEU A 245 -2.14 2.20 -22.48
CA LEU A 245 -3.42 2.31 -21.76
C LEU A 245 -4.49 1.39 -22.34
N ALA A 246 -4.60 1.33 -23.68
CA ALA A 246 -5.54 0.43 -24.35
C ALA A 246 -5.25 -1.05 -24.04
N LYS A 247 -3.96 -1.45 -24.18
CA LYS A 247 -3.55 -2.85 -23.88
C LYS A 247 -3.77 -3.20 -22.41
N MET A 248 -3.48 -2.27 -21.50
CA MET A 248 -3.70 -2.48 -20.06
C MET A 248 -5.18 -2.69 -19.75
N ALA A 249 -6.07 -1.87 -20.31
CA ALA A 249 -7.51 -2.03 -20.16
C ALA A 249 -8.00 -3.37 -20.73
N ASP A 250 -7.52 -3.77 -21.92
CA ASP A 250 -7.88 -5.04 -22.54
C ASP A 250 -7.54 -6.25 -21.66
N VAL A 251 -6.28 -6.31 -21.16
CA VAL A 251 -5.83 -7.46 -20.38
C VAL A 251 -6.44 -7.48 -18.98
N SER A 252 -6.63 -6.32 -18.35
CA SER A 252 -7.29 -6.24 -17.05
C SER A 252 -8.74 -6.68 -17.13
N ALA A 253 -9.52 -6.19 -18.12
CA ALA A 253 -10.92 -6.58 -18.32
C ALA A 253 -11.07 -8.07 -18.64
N ALA A 254 -10.10 -8.68 -19.35
CA ALA A 254 -10.14 -10.10 -19.67
C ALA A 254 -9.90 -11.02 -18.47
N GLU A 255 -9.01 -10.63 -17.54
CA GLU A 255 -8.63 -11.44 -16.37
C GLU A 255 -9.51 -11.18 -15.14
N MET A 256 -10.14 -10.01 -15.03
CA MET A 256 -10.91 -9.65 -13.85
C MET A 256 -12.17 -10.50 -13.68
N LEU A 257 -12.58 -10.71 -12.43
CA LEU A 257 -13.86 -11.31 -12.08
C LEU A 257 -14.98 -10.38 -12.56
N PRO A 258 -15.90 -10.84 -13.42
CA PRO A 258 -16.99 -10.01 -13.94
C PRO A 258 -17.85 -9.43 -12.83
N GLY A 259 -18.14 -8.11 -12.91
CA GLY A 259 -18.95 -7.41 -11.93
C GLY A 259 -18.24 -7.10 -10.60
N SER A 260 -16.97 -7.52 -10.42
CA SER A 260 -16.21 -7.18 -9.22
C SER A 260 -15.70 -5.74 -9.26
N PRO A 261 -15.55 -5.08 -8.10
CA PRO A 261 -14.95 -3.75 -8.03
C PRO A 261 -13.50 -3.77 -8.52
N TYR A 262 -13.09 -2.68 -9.18
CA TYR A 262 -11.70 -2.46 -9.59
C TYR A 262 -11.25 -1.03 -9.25
N GLN A 263 -9.95 -0.83 -9.12
CA GLN A 263 -9.37 0.45 -8.74
C GLN A 263 -8.35 0.89 -9.78
N ILE A 264 -8.18 2.22 -9.91
CA ILE A 264 -7.10 2.82 -10.67
C ILE A 264 -6.01 3.28 -9.70
N VAL A 265 -4.79 2.82 -9.94
CA VAL A 265 -3.59 3.32 -9.27
C VAL A 265 -2.91 4.32 -10.19
N TYR A 266 -2.50 5.47 -9.67
CA TYR A 266 -1.87 6.52 -10.46
C TYR A 266 -0.83 7.31 -9.66
N GLY A 267 0.05 8.02 -10.36
CA GLY A 267 1.04 8.90 -9.76
C GLY A 267 0.71 10.39 -9.97
N CYS A 268 1.64 11.13 -10.58
CA CYS A 268 1.51 12.56 -10.81
C CYS A 268 0.73 12.96 -12.08
N ASP A 269 0.16 12.01 -12.82
CA ASP A 269 -0.47 12.28 -14.13
C ASP A 269 -1.96 11.91 -14.11
N ASP A 270 -2.78 12.93 -13.80
CA ASP A 270 -4.24 12.80 -13.74
C ASP A 270 -4.85 12.51 -15.10
N VAL A 271 -4.24 13.00 -16.21
CA VAL A 271 -4.75 12.76 -17.57
C VAL A 271 -4.65 11.28 -17.92
N CYS A 272 -3.51 10.64 -17.62
CA CYS A 272 -3.35 9.19 -17.80
C CYS A 272 -4.31 8.38 -16.92
N ARG A 273 -4.56 8.83 -15.67
CA ARG A 273 -5.54 8.23 -14.76
C ARG A 273 -6.93 8.22 -15.38
N ASP A 274 -7.39 9.37 -15.83
CA ASP A 274 -8.75 9.56 -16.35
C ASP A 274 -8.95 8.82 -17.68
N GLU A 275 -7.93 8.83 -18.55
CA GLU A 275 -7.97 8.07 -19.80
C GLU A 275 -8.04 6.57 -19.54
N LEU A 276 -7.28 6.03 -18.57
CA LEU A 276 -7.32 4.62 -18.23
C LEU A 276 -8.67 4.24 -17.60
N ALA A 277 -9.19 5.07 -16.69
CA ALA A 277 -10.50 4.88 -16.09
C ALA A 277 -11.61 4.84 -17.14
N ALA A 278 -11.60 5.77 -18.10
CA ALA A 278 -12.57 5.80 -19.20
C ALA A 278 -12.49 4.52 -20.07
N LYS A 279 -11.27 4.06 -20.42
CA LYS A 279 -11.08 2.83 -21.19
C LYS A 279 -11.55 1.59 -20.43
N MET A 280 -11.31 1.52 -19.13
CA MET A 280 -11.82 0.42 -18.31
C MET A 280 -13.34 0.45 -18.24
N THR A 281 -13.94 1.62 -17.98
CA THR A 281 -15.40 1.80 -17.94
C THR A 281 -16.05 1.36 -19.26
N GLU A 282 -15.47 1.72 -20.41
CA GLU A 282 -15.92 1.27 -21.73
C GLU A 282 -15.91 -0.26 -21.87
N LYS A 283 -14.86 -0.92 -21.32
CA LYS A 283 -14.69 -2.37 -21.43
C LYS A 283 -15.61 -3.17 -20.52
N VAL A 284 -15.79 -2.72 -19.27
CA VAL A 284 -16.49 -3.51 -18.23
C VAL A 284 -17.92 -3.01 -17.96
N GLY A 285 -18.27 -1.79 -18.42
CA GLY A 285 -19.60 -1.23 -18.32
C GLY A 285 -19.89 -0.45 -17.03
N TYR A 286 -18.90 -0.26 -16.14
CA TYR A 286 -19.03 0.51 -14.89
C TYR A 286 -17.71 1.21 -14.52
N ALA A 287 -17.81 2.29 -13.74
CA ALA A 287 -16.68 3.09 -13.30
C ALA A 287 -15.80 2.35 -12.28
N PRO A 288 -14.53 2.76 -12.09
CA PRO A 288 -13.71 2.27 -10.98
C PRO A 288 -14.36 2.60 -9.64
N ASP A 289 -14.20 1.68 -8.68
CA ASP A 289 -14.71 1.83 -7.32
C ASP A 289 -13.91 2.88 -6.53
N ASP A 290 -12.62 3.00 -6.82
CA ASP A 290 -11.72 3.94 -6.13
C ASP A 290 -10.46 4.26 -6.94
N PHE A 291 -9.73 5.31 -6.48
CA PHE A 291 -8.49 5.80 -7.06
C PHE A 291 -7.41 5.89 -5.98
N PHE A 292 -6.29 5.20 -6.20
CA PHE A 292 -5.14 5.19 -5.29
C PHE A 292 -3.98 6.00 -5.90
N GLN A 293 -3.68 7.15 -5.32
CA GLN A 293 -2.51 7.93 -5.71
C GLN A 293 -1.27 7.39 -5.00
N ILE A 294 -0.27 6.90 -5.76
CA ILE A 294 0.94 6.35 -5.16
C ILE A 294 1.68 7.38 -4.32
N GLY A 295 2.03 7.00 -3.10
CA GLY A 295 2.81 7.82 -2.17
C GLY A 295 4.32 7.59 -2.31
N ALA A 296 5.07 8.17 -1.37
CA ALA A 296 6.52 8.19 -1.40
C ALA A 296 7.16 6.80 -1.42
N ALA A 297 6.60 5.83 -0.68
CA ALA A 297 7.14 4.48 -0.61
C ALA A 297 7.14 3.79 -1.98
N VAL A 298 6.05 3.91 -2.74
CA VAL A 298 5.92 3.32 -4.08
C VAL A 298 6.65 4.16 -5.12
N ALA A 299 6.48 5.49 -5.11
CA ALA A 299 7.08 6.40 -6.10
C ALA A 299 8.61 6.42 -6.04
N SER A 300 9.24 6.21 -4.87
CA SER A 300 10.69 6.06 -4.73
C SER A 300 11.25 4.92 -5.58
N ASN A 301 10.46 3.86 -5.78
CA ASN A 301 10.87 2.65 -6.48
C ASN A 301 10.37 2.58 -7.93
N ALA A 302 9.21 3.15 -8.23
CA ALA A 302 8.58 3.10 -9.56
C ALA A 302 8.70 4.41 -10.35
N GLY A 303 9.09 5.49 -9.68
CA GLY A 303 9.02 6.86 -10.18
C GLY A 303 7.64 7.48 -9.95
N PRO A 304 7.52 8.81 -10.09
CA PRO A 304 6.27 9.52 -9.78
C PRO A 304 5.18 9.32 -10.86
N LYS A 305 5.55 8.96 -12.09
CA LYS A 305 4.59 8.71 -13.18
C LYS A 305 4.36 7.21 -13.35
N VAL A 306 3.26 6.74 -12.77
CA VAL A 306 2.75 5.36 -12.87
C VAL A 306 1.25 5.44 -13.11
N VAL A 307 0.70 4.47 -13.84
CA VAL A 307 -0.74 4.28 -13.95
C VAL A 307 -1.02 2.77 -14.03
N GLY A 308 -2.09 2.30 -13.39
CA GLY A 308 -2.41 0.88 -13.33
C GLY A 308 -3.85 0.57 -13.00
N VAL A 309 -4.23 -0.68 -13.24
CA VAL A 309 -5.55 -1.23 -12.87
C VAL A 309 -5.34 -2.34 -11.86
N VAL A 310 -6.01 -2.22 -10.74
CA VAL A 310 -6.09 -3.25 -9.68
C VAL A 310 -7.48 -3.91 -9.74
N PHE A 311 -7.51 -5.21 -9.69
CA PHE A 311 -8.75 -5.98 -9.78
C PHE A 311 -8.63 -7.34 -9.07
N THR A 312 -9.78 -7.98 -8.83
CA THR A 312 -9.84 -9.36 -8.36
C THR A 312 -9.93 -10.29 -9.55
N VAL A 313 -9.13 -11.37 -9.58
CA VAL A 313 -9.20 -12.38 -10.64
C VAL A 313 -10.32 -13.38 -10.38
N LYS A 314 -10.74 -14.07 -11.43
CA LYS A 314 -11.56 -15.27 -11.32
C LYS A 314 -10.81 -16.33 -10.52
N ASP A 315 -11.52 -17.13 -9.73
CA ASP A 315 -10.90 -18.31 -9.15
C ASP A 315 -10.38 -19.20 -10.29
N GLU A 316 -9.13 -19.63 -10.18
CA GLU A 316 -8.60 -20.63 -11.10
C GLU A 316 -9.36 -21.94 -10.84
N ALA A 317 -10.05 -22.45 -11.87
CA ALA A 317 -10.82 -23.69 -11.82
C ALA A 317 -9.90 -24.91 -11.72
#